data_54b28446af4895d5dc1da6f6dd3c3c1c
#
_entry.id   54b28446af4895d5dc1da6f6dd3c3c1c
#
_cell.length_a   1.000
_cell.length_b   1.000
_cell.length_c   1.000
_cell.angle_alpha   90.00
_cell.angle_beta   90.00
_cell.angle_gamma   90.00
#
_symmetry.space_group_name_H-M   'P 1'
#
loop_
_entity.id
_entity.type
_entity.pdbx_description
1 polymer ?
#
loop_
_entity_poly.entity_id
_entity_poly.type
_entity_poly.pdbx_seq_one_letter_code
_entity_poly.pdbx_strand_id
1 'polypeptide(L)'
;MNEAKFRTWLEKHMNYHTARTYTARCMRIEEKLFIDLDDEYRKDGGSGLLNRLKYSRDEQRQRKQPQCGLKFEENADIYIGMNSLGASVKKYFEFRGTED
;
A
#
# COMPACT_ATOMS: atom_id res chain seq x y z
N MET A 1 -11.79 1.90 1.99
CA MET A 1 -11.07 3.17 2.28
C MET A 1 -11.90 4.37 1.85
N ASN A 2 -11.64 5.52 2.43
CA ASN A 2 -12.26 6.77 1.98
C ASN A 2 -11.34 7.46 0.97
N GLU A 3 -11.53 7.14 -0.30
CA GLU A 3 -10.67 7.61 -1.39
C GLU A 3 -10.63 9.13 -1.51
N ALA A 4 -11.79 9.78 -1.50
CA ALA A 4 -11.88 11.22 -1.72
C ALA A 4 -11.19 12.01 -0.60
N LYS A 5 -11.44 11.64 0.65
CA LYS A 5 -10.80 12.31 1.79
C LYS A 5 -9.30 12.07 1.83
N PHE A 6 -8.87 10.84 1.53
CA PHE A 6 -7.45 10.51 1.49
C PHE A 6 -6.72 11.33 0.42
N ARG A 7 -7.29 11.39 -0.79
CA ARG A 7 -6.70 12.17 -1.87
C ARG A 7 -6.61 13.64 -1.52
N THR A 8 -7.66 14.21 -0.94
CA THR A 8 -7.65 15.61 -0.50
C THR A 8 -6.57 15.87 0.55
N TRP A 9 -6.43 14.94 1.51
CA TRP A 9 -5.38 15.04 2.52
C TRP A 9 -3.98 14.99 1.90
N LEU A 10 -3.78 14.07 0.94
CA LEU A 10 -2.48 13.95 0.25
C LEU A 10 -2.14 15.21 -0.54
N GLU A 11 -3.11 15.83 -1.19
CA GLU A 11 -2.88 17.03 -2.00
C GLU A 11 -2.39 18.22 -1.18
N LYS A 12 -2.58 18.21 0.12
CA LYS A 12 -2.02 19.23 1.01
C LYS A 12 -0.52 19.05 1.25
N HIS A 13 0.01 17.87 0.97
CA HIS A 13 1.39 17.50 1.30
C HIS A 13 2.23 17.14 0.07
N MET A 14 1.60 16.93 -1.08
CA MET A 14 2.29 16.52 -2.29
C MET A 14 1.52 17.00 -3.52
N ASN A 15 2.15 16.88 -4.71
CA ASN A 15 1.49 17.33 -5.92
C ASN A 15 0.34 16.39 -6.32
N TYR A 16 -0.50 16.89 -7.21
CA TYR A 16 -1.71 16.20 -7.66
C TYR A 16 -1.42 14.80 -8.24
N HIS A 17 -0.38 14.70 -9.08
CA HIS A 17 -0.05 13.42 -9.72
C HIS A 17 0.38 12.36 -8.71
N THR A 18 1.21 12.75 -7.74
CA THR A 18 1.67 11.84 -6.70
C THR A 18 0.51 11.40 -5.80
N ALA A 19 -0.37 12.34 -5.45
CA ALA A 19 -1.56 12.02 -4.64
C ALA A 19 -2.45 10.99 -5.34
N ARG A 20 -2.68 11.17 -6.65
CA ARG A 20 -3.46 10.20 -7.43
C ARG A 20 -2.81 8.83 -7.48
N THR A 21 -1.49 8.80 -7.65
CA THR A 21 -0.74 7.55 -7.70
C THR A 21 -0.85 6.79 -6.39
N TYR A 22 -0.68 7.46 -5.26
CA TYR A 22 -0.81 6.83 -3.95
C TYR A 22 -2.22 6.29 -3.72
N THR A 23 -3.23 7.08 -4.06
CA THR A 23 -4.64 6.66 -3.93
C THR A 23 -4.91 5.42 -4.78
N ALA A 24 -4.47 5.42 -6.03
CA ALA A 24 -4.67 4.29 -6.94
C ALA A 24 -3.98 3.01 -6.44
N ARG A 25 -2.78 3.14 -5.87
CA ARG A 25 -2.07 1.99 -5.31
C ARG A 25 -2.80 1.38 -4.12
N CYS A 26 -3.35 2.21 -3.25
CA CYS A 26 -4.16 1.72 -2.13
C CYS A 26 -5.40 0.99 -2.61
N MET A 27 -6.09 1.53 -3.61
CA MET A 27 -7.26 0.89 -4.19
C MET A 27 -6.90 -0.45 -4.83
N ARG A 28 -5.73 -0.53 -5.48
CA ARG A 28 -5.25 -1.77 -6.08
C ARG A 28 -5.00 -2.85 -5.03
N ILE A 29 -4.43 -2.48 -3.89
CA ILE A 29 -4.21 -3.41 -2.78
C ILE A 29 -5.55 -3.96 -2.29
N GLU A 30 -6.54 -3.09 -2.06
CA GLU A 30 -7.85 -3.54 -1.62
C GLU A 30 -8.49 -4.50 -2.61
N GLU A 31 -8.40 -4.18 -3.89
CA GLU A 31 -8.98 -4.99 -4.94
C GLU A 31 -8.28 -6.34 -5.07
N LYS A 32 -6.95 -6.34 -5.11
CA LYS A 32 -6.17 -7.56 -5.36
C LYS A 32 -6.13 -8.50 -4.17
N LEU A 33 -6.16 -7.99 -2.95
CA LEU A 33 -6.11 -8.80 -1.73
C LEU A 33 -7.48 -9.04 -1.11
N PHE A 34 -8.53 -8.46 -1.69
CA PHE A 34 -9.89 -8.55 -1.16
C PHE A 34 -9.98 -8.11 0.30
N ILE A 35 -9.39 -6.96 0.60
CA ILE A 35 -9.38 -6.37 1.95
C ILE A 35 -9.90 -4.94 1.92
N ASP A 36 -10.22 -4.44 3.11
CA ASP A 36 -10.56 -3.04 3.34
C ASP A 36 -9.50 -2.45 4.25
N LEU A 37 -8.83 -1.38 3.80
CA LEU A 37 -7.76 -0.76 4.58
C LEU A 37 -8.26 -0.20 5.90
N ASP A 38 -9.50 0.26 5.96
CA ASP A 38 -10.09 0.76 7.22
C ASP A 38 -10.25 -0.38 8.23
N ASP A 39 -10.64 -1.58 7.77
CA ASP A 39 -10.73 -2.75 8.63
C ASP A 39 -9.35 -3.17 9.14
N GLU A 40 -8.34 -3.14 8.28
CA GLU A 40 -6.97 -3.45 8.69
C GLU A 40 -6.46 -2.44 9.72
N TYR A 41 -6.79 -1.17 9.55
CA TYR A 41 -6.44 -0.14 10.52
C TYR A 41 -7.11 -0.37 11.87
N ARG A 42 -8.38 -0.74 11.87
CA ARG A 42 -9.13 -1.00 13.12
C ARG A 42 -8.59 -2.19 13.88
N LYS A 43 -8.03 -3.19 13.20
CA LYS A 43 -7.50 -4.39 13.86
C LYS A 43 -6.25 -4.10 14.69
N ASP A 44 -5.28 -3.39 14.11
CA ASP A 44 -3.96 -3.24 14.73
C ASP A 44 -3.21 -2.00 14.24
N GLY A 45 -3.93 -0.97 13.79
CA GLY A 45 -3.31 0.22 13.21
C GLY A 45 -2.68 -0.04 11.84
N GLY A 46 -2.93 -1.21 11.27
CA GLY A 46 -2.41 -1.59 9.96
C GLY A 46 -1.07 -2.30 9.99
N SER A 47 -0.49 -2.54 11.18
CA SER A 47 0.85 -3.13 11.26
C SER A 47 0.91 -4.55 10.68
N GLY A 48 -0.15 -5.33 10.85
CA GLY A 48 -0.21 -6.69 10.29
C GLY A 48 -0.14 -6.69 8.78
N LEU A 49 -0.90 -5.81 8.13
CA LEU A 49 -0.86 -5.68 6.69
C LEU A 49 0.51 -5.17 6.22
N LEU A 50 1.06 -4.15 6.89
CA LEU A 50 2.38 -3.62 6.51
C LEU A 50 3.47 -4.70 6.60
N ASN A 51 3.40 -5.58 7.60
CA ASN A 51 4.33 -6.70 7.70
C ASN A 51 4.19 -7.65 6.51
N ARG A 52 2.97 -7.93 6.07
CA ARG A 52 2.74 -8.81 4.92
C ARG A 52 3.18 -8.18 3.60
N LEU A 53 3.29 -6.86 3.54
CA LEU A 53 3.75 -6.16 2.34
C LEU A 53 5.27 -6.00 2.28
N LYS A 54 5.99 -6.42 3.30
CA LYS A 54 7.46 -6.35 3.28
C LYS A 54 8.04 -7.31 2.26
N TYR A 55 9.06 -6.83 1.56
CA TYR A 55 9.74 -7.61 0.54
C TYR A 55 11.19 -7.15 0.47
N SER A 56 12.14 -8.08 0.58
CA SER A 56 13.56 -7.77 0.66
C SER A 56 14.26 -7.87 -0.71
N ARG A 57 15.46 -7.29 -0.80
CA ARG A 57 16.29 -7.45 -1.98
C ARG A 57 16.71 -8.91 -2.17
N ASP A 58 16.92 -9.65 -1.09
CA ASP A 58 17.25 -11.08 -1.17
C ASP A 58 16.12 -11.88 -1.78
N GLU A 59 14.87 -11.56 -1.41
CA GLU A 59 13.71 -12.19 -2.02
C GLU A 59 13.64 -11.88 -3.51
N GLN A 60 13.97 -10.64 -3.91
CA GLN A 60 14.03 -10.26 -5.32
C GLN A 60 15.10 -11.08 -6.07
N ARG A 61 16.27 -11.27 -5.49
CA ARG A 61 17.33 -12.07 -6.12
C ARG A 61 16.90 -13.51 -6.32
N GLN A 62 16.09 -14.05 -5.39
CA GLN A 62 15.55 -15.41 -5.47
C GLN A 62 14.28 -15.48 -6.30
N ARG A 63 13.78 -14.35 -6.78
CA ARG A 63 12.54 -14.22 -7.56
C ARG A 63 11.33 -14.83 -6.86
N LYS A 64 11.25 -14.64 -5.55
CA LYS A 64 10.12 -15.11 -4.77
C LYS A 64 8.91 -14.22 -4.99
N GLN A 65 7.72 -14.80 -4.99
CA GLN A 65 6.49 -14.03 -5.01
C GLN A 65 6.22 -13.44 -3.62
N PRO A 66 5.55 -12.28 -3.52
CA PRO A 66 5.25 -11.68 -2.22
C PRO A 66 4.39 -12.58 -1.34
N GLN A 67 4.68 -12.58 -0.04
CA GLN A 67 3.93 -13.39 0.93
C GLN A 67 2.46 -12.98 1.05
N CYS A 68 2.13 -11.74 0.68
CA CYS A 68 0.75 -11.26 0.78
C CYS A 68 -0.19 -11.83 -0.29
N GLY A 69 0.35 -12.53 -1.29
CA GLY A 69 -0.46 -13.12 -2.35
C GLY A 69 -0.55 -12.31 -3.63
N LEU A 70 0.04 -11.10 -3.67
CA LEU A 70 0.13 -10.35 -4.92
C LEU A 70 1.04 -11.08 -5.90
N LYS A 71 0.65 -11.10 -7.17
CA LYS A 71 1.44 -11.75 -8.22
C LYS A 71 2.02 -10.71 -9.15
N PHE A 72 3.30 -10.89 -9.49
CA PHE A 72 4.02 -10.03 -10.41
C PHE A 72 4.45 -10.84 -11.63
N GLU A 73 4.63 -10.14 -12.75
CA GLU A 73 5.12 -10.77 -13.97
C GLU A 73 6.57 -11.24 -13.77
N GLU A 74 6.98 -12.22 -14.56
CA GLU A 74 8.27 -12.88 -14.43
C GLU A 74 9.46 -11.92 -14.40
N ASN A 75 9.42 -10.86 -15.22
CA ASN A 75 10.51 -9.89 -15.34
C ASN A 75 10.28 -8.61 -14.54
N ALA A 76 9.25 -8.57 -13.69
CA ALA A 76 8.95 -7.37 -12.91
C ALA A 76 9.96 -7.14 -11.79
N ASP A 77 10.20 -5.87 -11.46
CA ASP A 77 10.96 -5.52 -10.27
C ASP A 77 10.01 -5.55 -9.07
N ILE A 78 9.92 -6.71 -8.44
CA ILE A 78 9.00 -6.95 -7.33
C ILE A 78 9.38 -6.08 -6.13
N TYR A 79 10.67 -5.92 -5.87
CA TYR A 79 11.15 -5.11 -4.74
C TYR A 79 10.65 -3.67 -4.84
N ILE A 80 10.84 -3.02 -5.99
CA ILE A 80 10.38 -1.65 -6.20
C ILE A 80 8.84 -1.59 -6.12
N GLY A 81 8.16 -2.54 -6.76
CA GLY A 81 6.70 -2.59 -6.75
C GLY A 81 6.13 -2.73 -5.34
N MET A 82 6.66 -3.67 -4.55
CA MET A 82 6.19 -3.89 -3.19
C MET A 82 6.48 -2.71 -2.26
N ASN A 83 7.66 -2.09 -2.40
CA ASN A 83 7.98 -0.90 -1.60
C ASN A 83 7.05 0.27 -1.94
N SER A 84 6.73 0.46 -3.21
CA SER A 84 5.81 1.52 -3.64
C SER A 84 4.41 1.30 -3.09
N LEU A 85 3.92 0.07 -3.14
CA LEU A 85 2.60 -0.27 -2.59
C LEU A 85 2.59 -0.11 -1.07
N GLY A 86 3.62 -0.60 -0.39
CA GLY A 86 3.73 -0.47 1.05
C GLY A 86 3.79 0.98 1.52
N ALA A 87 4.54 1.83 0.81
CA ALA A 87 4.61 3.25 1.13
C ALA A 87 3.25 3.93 0.99
N SER A 88 2.48 3.56 -0.04
CA SER A 88 1.15 4.13 -0.25
C SER A 88 0.17 3.72 0.86
N VAL A 89 0.19 2.45 1.24
CA VAL A 89 -0.65 1.94 2.33
C VAL A 89 -0.26 2.58 3.66
N LYS A 90 1.03 2.74 3.91
CA LYS A 90 1.52 3.43 5.12
C LYS A 90 0.99 4.85 5.19
N LYS A 91 0.96 5.56 4.06
CA LYS A 91 0.39 6.91 4.00
C LYS A 91 -1.09 6.90 4.36
N TYR A 92 -1.84 5.90 3.89
CA TYR A 92 -3.26 5.79 4.25
C TYR A 92 -3.44 5.64 5.76
N PHE A 93 -2.62 4.82 6.40
CA PHE A 93 -2.70 4.65 7.85
C PHE A 93 -2.28 5.90 8.62
N GLU A 94 -1.32 6.67 8.10
CA GLU A 94 -0.99 7.98 8.67
C GLU A 94 -2.20 8.92 8.60
N PHE A 95 -2.87 8.95 7.46
CA PHE A 95 -4.09 9.73 7.28
C PHE A 95 -5.17 9.31 8.28
N ARG A 96 -5.39 8.02 8.45
CA ARG A 96 -6.35 7.52 9.44
C ARG A 96 -6.01 7.99 10.85
N GLY A 97 -4.73 7.99 11.20
CA GLY A 97 -4.29 8.48 12.49
C GLY A 97 -4.60 9.95 12.73
N THR A 98 -4.63 10.77 11.67
CA THR A 98 -4.97 12.19 11.81
C THR A 98 -6.48 12.41 11.95
N GLU A 99 -7.30 11.46 11.54
CA GLU A 99 -8.77 11.56 11.64
C GLU A 99 -9.30 11.16 13.01
N ASP A 100 -8.52 10.39 13.73
CA ASP A 100 -8.87 9.93 15.06
C ASP A 100 -8.39 10.93 16.11
#